data_20a122f1b6a32c39bf5d361d2601efa7
#
_entry.id   20a122f1b6a32c39bf5d361d2601efa7
#
_cell.length_a   1.000
_cell.length_b   1.000
_cell.length_c   1.000
_cell.angle_alpha   90.00
_cell.angle_beta   90.00
_cell.angle_gamma   90.00
#
_symmetry.space_group_name_H-M   'P 1'
#
loop_
_entity.id
_entity.type
_entity.pdbx_description
1 polymer ?
#
loop_
_entity_poly.entity_id
_entity_poly.type
_entity_poly.pdbx_seq_one_letter_code
_entity_poly.pdbx_strand_id
1 'polypeptide(L)'
;TSNRPEALQTCLGSFVDRDQQFERILILDDSGSEKANTANEAAVGSVQGGRARSLEHVTRHKKKRLISRLKEISHGAIPETAIDFALFGDQRLQTVRGAGCNRNAGLLLCAGDRLVSIDDDARYAFSQIVQTAGEETKPLHYTPEPEFRELHITGAVDSQRRIENLTEPLNEDAASLLLSCLSKQFETAPGRHGRVRLAMSGIAGNRWYDRPEALFFNEGPLREEIYRKRRRYLAARESGLAIMQAPAATATDATFFVTCFSAMDAKDILPPFPPAGHADDTLFSLVMKGCYPNDLIAHLPFVVRHDLGPPRPVRKEHFYRKGVTFNLMTGALIREASAVPQTDAADAAMRLIGRRMQRLAELSHEEWIEQCHDLRMRRIARTIEGLERRLERYNE
;
A
#
# COMPACT_ATOMS: atom_id res chain seq x y z
N THR A 1 2.24 13.84 2.58
CA THR A 1 3.67 14.17 2.68
C THR A 1 4.08 14.44 4.12
N SER A 2 5.35 14.37 4.43
CA SER A 2 5.90 14.76 5.73
C SER A 2 7.37 15.15 5.60
N ASN A 3 7.69 16.46 5.73
CA ASN A 3 9.07 17.00 5.63
C ASN A 3 9.81 16.62 4.33
N ARG A 4 9.10 16.46 3.21
CA ARG A 4 9.64 16.08 1.89
C ARG A 4 9.16 17.01 0.77
N PRO A 5 9.48 18.34 0.83
CA PRO A 5 8.96 19.31 -0.13
C PRO A 5 9.38 19.03 -1.58
N GLU A 6 10.60 18.53 -1.80
CA GLU A 6 11.09 18.20 -3.14
C GLU A 6 10.34 17.03 -3.76
N ALA A 7 10.04 16.00 -2.97
CA ALA A 7 9.23 14.86 -3.41
C ALA A 7 7.80 15.32 -3.75
N LEU A 8 7.18 16.11 -2.86
CA LEU A 8 5.86 16.69 -3.10
C LEU A 8 5.85 17.56 -4.36
N GLN A 9 6.84 18.44 -4.54
CA GLN A 9 6.94 19.28 -5.74
C GLN A 9 7.04 18.44 -7.02
N THR A 10 7.84 17.38 -6.99
CA THR A 10 8.00 16.46 -8.12
C THR A 10 6.69 15.71 -8.41
N CYS A 11 6.03 15.21 -7.38
CA CYS A 11 4.74 14.55 -7.50
C CYS A 11 3.70 15.51 -8.12
N LEU A 12 3.52 16.69 -7.53
CA LEU A 12 2.57 17.70 -8.00
C LEU A 12 2.89 18.20 -9.41
N GLY A 13 4.17 18.41 -9.74
CA GLY A 13 4.60 18.78 -11.08
C GLY A 13 4.18 17.77 -12.12
N SER A 14 4.21 16.48 -11.78
CA SER A 14 3.79 15.42 -12.71
C SER A 14 2.30 15.40 -13.03
N PHE A 15 1.44 16.06 -12.24
CA PHE A 15 0.02 16.25 -12.55
C PHE A 15 -0.19 17.36 -13.60
N VAL A 16 0.69 18.36 -13.65
CA VAL A 16 0.53 19.53 -14.52
C VAL A 16 0.62 19.17 -15.99
N ASP A 17 1.38 18.13 -16.32
CA ASP A 17 1.64 17.71 -17.70
C ASP A 17 0.52 16.89 -18.34
N ARG A 18 -0.59 16.66 -17.63
CA ARG A 18 -1.70 15.81 -18.10
C ARG A 18 -3.03 16.54 -18.09
N ASP A 19 -3.88 16.26 -19.09
CA ASP A 19 -5.20 16.92 -19.27
C ASP A 19 -6.30 16.49 -18.29
N GLN A 20 -5.93 15.77 -17.23
CA GLN A 20 -6.89 15.24 -16.27
C GLN A 20 -7.43 16.34 -15.34
N GLN A 21 -8.75 16.41 -15.21
CA GLN A 21 -9.42 17.27 -14.24
C GLN A 21 -9.92 16.44 -13.06
N PHE A 22 -9.49 16.84 -11.86
CA PHE A 22 -10.01 16.30 -10.61
C PHE A 22 -11.06 17.24 -10.04
N GLU A 23 -12.11 16.68 -9.45
CA GLU A 23 -13.10 17.46 -8.75
C GLU A 23 -12.48 18.13 -7.52
N ARG A 24 -11.70 17.37 -6.77
CA ARG A 24 -11.01 17.82 -5.56
C ARG A 24 -9.66 17.15 -5.42
N ILE A 25 -8.63 17.91 -5.09
CA ILE A 25 -7.31 17.40 -4.71
C ILE A 25 -7.06 17.77 -3.24
N LEU A 26 -6.78 16.77 -2.41
CA LEU A 26 -6.37 16.95 -1.02
C LEU A 26 -4.90 16.65 -0.87
N ILE A 27 -4.12 17.58 -0.36
CA ILE A 27 -2.72 17.38 -0.01
C ILE A 27 -2.63 17.27 1.50
N LEU A 28 -2.40 16.06 1.98
CA LEU A 28 -2.30 15.76 3.41
C LEU A 28 -0.85 15.92 3.86
N ASP A 29 -0.60 16.94 4.67
CA ASP A 29 0.75 17.34 5.09
C ASP A 29 0.92 17.21 6.59
N ASP A 30 1.83 16.33 7.01
CA ASP A 30 2.16 16.09 8.40
C ASP A 30 3.55 16.64 8.79
N SER A 31 4.05 17.58 8.01
CA SER A 31 5.33 18.24 8.27
C SER A 31 5.33 18.93 9.64
N GLY A 32 6.38 18.69 10.40
CA GLY A 32 6.57 19.28 11.73
C GLY A 32 7.52 20.48 11.73
N SER A 33 8.23 20.73 10.63
CA SER A 33 9.21 21.81 10.50
C SER A 33 8.59 22.98 9.73
N GLU A 34 8.73 24.20 10.24
CA GLU A 34 8.24 25.42 9.60
C GLU A 34 8.84 25.59 8.18
N LYS A 35 10.13 25.30 8.03
CA LYS A 35 10.80 25.32 6.73
C LYS A 35 10.13 24.37 5.72
N ALA A 36 9.80 23.15 6.14
CA ALA A 36 9.13 22.19 5.25
C ALA A 36 7.69 22.62 4.95
N ASN A 37 6.96 23.16 5.92
CA ASN A 37 5.61 23.67 5.71
C ASN A 37 5.61 24.79 4.66
N THR A 38 6.48 25.80 4.80
CA THR A 38 6.60 26.90 3.84
C THR A 38 6.96 26.39 2.44
N ALA A 39 7.89 25.45 2.34
CA ALA A 39 8.28 24.86 1.06
C ALA A 39 7.14 24.02 0.43
N ASN A 40 6.37 23.27 1.24
CA ASN A 40 5.20 22.54 0.77
C ASN A 40 4.08 23.50 0.32
N GLU A 41 3.85 24.59 1.04
CA GLU A 41 2.88 25.62 0.64
C GLU A 41 3.24 26.25 -0.70
N ALA A 42 4.53 26.53 -0.92
CA ALA A 42 5.02 27.04 -2.19
C ALA A 42 4.83 26.01 -3.34
N ALA A 43 5.13 24.73 -3.08
CA ALA A 43 4.91 23.67 -4.05
C ALA A 43 3.41 23.52 -4.41
N VAL A 44 2.53 23.60 -3.43
CA VAL A 44 1.07 23.58 -3.64
C VAL A 44 0.61 24.79 -4.42
N GLY A 45 1.11 25.98 -4.07
CA GLY A 45 0.81 27.25 -4.76
C GLY A 45 1.19 27.23 -6.24
N SER A 46 2.26 26.54 -6.61
CA SER A 46 2.71 26.44 -8.00
C SER A 46 1.74 25.64 -8.90
N VAL A 47 0.86 24.84 -8.32
CA VAL A 47 -0.11 23.98 -9.04
C VAL A 47 -1.52 24.58 -9.04
N GLN A 48 -1.78 25.62 -8.25
CA GLN A 48 -3.12 26.21 -8.06
C GLN A 48 -3.74 26.85 -9.31
N GLY A 49 -3.12 26.80 -10.46
CA GLY A 49 -3.58 27.52 -11.65
C GLY A 49 -4.43 26.76 -12.64
N GLY A 50 -4.79 25.46 -12.46
CA GLY A 50 -5.44 24.93 -13.62
C GLY A 50 -6.15 23.57 -13.64
N ARG A 51 -6.09 22.69 -12.65
CA ARG A 51 -6.52 21.29 -12.87
C ARG A 51 -7.40 20.61 -11.83
N ALA A 52 -7.76 21.32 -10.77
CA ALA A 52 -8.80 20.86 -9.87
C ALA A 52 -9.81 21.97 -9.69
N ARG A 53 -11.11 21.61 -9.59
CA ARG A 53 -12.14 22.57 -9.16
C ARG A 53 -11.85 23.08 -7.75
N SER A 54 -11.19 22.26 -6.94
CA SER A 54 -10.79 22.59 -5.58
C SER A 54 -9.46 21.90 -5.24
N LEU A 55 -8.48 22.70 -4.79
CA LEU A 55 -7.21 22.22 -4.25
C LEU A 55 -7.11 22.63 -2.79
N GLU A 56 -6.98 21.66 -1.89
CA GLU A 56 -6.93 21.90 -0.46
C GLU A 56 -5.64 21.33 0.14
N HIS A 57 -4.82 22.20 0.75
CA HIS A 57 -3.67 21.80 1.54
C HIS A 57 -4.09 21.62 3.00
N VAL A 58 -4.14 20.38 3.46
CA VAL A 58 -4.52 19.97 4.81
C VAL A 58 -3.27 19.83 5.66
N THR A 59 -2.83 20.95 6.20
CA THR A 59 -1.66 21.03 7.10
C THR A 59 -1.97 20.42 8.47
N ARG A 60 -0.94 20.19 9.26
CA ARG A 60 -1.06 19.77 10.67
C ARG A 60 -1.99 20.65 11.49
N HIS A 61 -2.02 21.97 11.21
CA HIS A 61 -2.94 22.89 11.88
C HIS A 61 -4.39 22.63 11.49
N LYS A 62 -4.67 22.39 10.20
CA LYS A 62 -6.04 22.02 9.75
C LYS A 62 -6.47 20.67 10.32
N LYS A 63 -5.55 19.69 10.42
CA LYS A 63 -5.84 18.41 11.09
C LYS A 63 -6.21 18.59 12.56
N LYS A 64 -5.55 19.48 13.30
CA LYS A 64 -5.95 19.81 14.68
C LYS A 64 -7.39 20.30 14.79
N ARG A 65 -7.83 21.15 13.86
CA ARG A 65 -9.23 21.59 13.81
C ARG A 65 -10.21 20.46 13.51
N LEU A 66 -9.84 19.55 12.60
CA LEU A 66 -10.62 18.34 12.34
C LEU A 66 -10.76 17.48 13.60
N ILE A 67 -9.67 17.29 14.34
CA ILE A 67 -9.66 16.56 15.60
C ILE A 67 -10.58 17.21 16.64
N SER A 68 -10.48 18.53 16.83
CA SER A 68 -11.36 19.24 17.77
C SER A 68 -12.83 19.02 17.42
N ARG A 69 -13.14 19.09 16.12
CA ARG A 69 -14.51 18.83 15.64
C ARG A 69 -14.97 17.39 15.89
N LEU A 70 -14.08 16.40 15.66
CA LEU A 70 -14.39 14.99 15.92
C LEU A 70 -14.62 14.74 17.42
N LYS A 71 -13.84 15.38 18.31
CA LYS A 71 -14.04 15.30 19.76
C LYS A 71 -15.39 15.87 20.18
N GLU A 72 -15.77 17.02 19.62
CA GLU A 72 -17.09 17.63 19.85
C GLU A 72 -18.22 16.70 19.45
N ILE A 73 -18.23 16.21 18.19
CA ILE A 73 -19.33 15.39 17.67
C ILE A 73 -19.39 13.98 18.26
N SER A 74 -18.26 13.45 18.75
CA SER A 74 -18.22 12.13 19.40
C SER A 74 -18.88 12.15 20.77
N HIS A 75 -19.07 13.31 21.39
CA HIS A 75 -19.66 13.47 22.72
C HIS A 75 -19.08 12.49 23.76
N GLY A 76 -17.77 12.18 23.67
CA GLY A 76 -17.10 11.25 24.55
C GLY A 76 -17.31 9.76 24.22
N ALA A 77 -18.06 9.43 23.15
CA ALA A 77 -18.23 8.04 22.70
C ALA A 77 -16.91 7.41 22.22
N ILE A 78 -15.97 8.24 21.76
CA ILE A 78 -14.63 7.84 21.37
C ILE A 78 -13.64 8.55 22.30
N PRO A 79 -12.71 7.82 22.95
CA PRO A 79 -11.67 8.44 23.77
C PRO A 79 -10.87 9.45 22.95
N GLU A 80 -10.65 10.64 23.47
CA GLU A 80 -9.91 11.70 22.78
C GLU A 80 -8.51 11.26 22.37
N THR A 81 -7.84 10.49 23.22
CA THR A 81 -6.52 9.90 22.94
C THR A 81 -6.54 8.96 21.74
N ALA A 82 -7.64 8.25 21.48
CA ALA A 82 -7.80 7.40 20.31
C ALA A 82 -7.93 8.23 19.03
N ILE A 83 -8.66 9.36 19.07
CA ILE A 83 -8.78 10.29 17.95
C ILE A 83 -7.41 10.91 17.64
N ASP A 84 -6.70 11.39 18.67
CA ASP A 84 -5.36 11.96 18.52
C ASP A 84 -4.38 10.92 17.94
N PHE A 85 -4.42 9.68 18.44
CA PHE A 85 -3.58 8.61 17.96
C PHE A 85 -3.88 8.26 16.49
N ALA A 86 -5.15 8.14 16.11
CA ALA A 86 -5.53 7.80 14.74
C ALA A 86 -5.06 8.83 13.70
N LEU A 87 -5.00 10.11 14.06
CA LEU A 87 -4.72 11.21 13.14
C LEU A 87 -3.31 11.82 13.27
N PHE A 88 -2.62 11.62 14.40
CA PHE A 88 -1.27 12.12 14.64
C PHE A 88 -0.26 11.06 15.07
N GLY A 89 -0.69 9.84 15.37
CA GLY A 89 0.14 8.81 15.96
C GLY A 89 0.55 9.10 17.39
N ASP A 90 1.44 8.29 17.94
CA ASP A 90 2.02 8.54 19.25
C ASP A 90 3.29 9.39 19.09
N GLN A 91 3.29 10.57 19.70
CA GLN A 91 4.45 11.47 19.66
C GLN A 91 5.68 10.87 20.35
N ARG A 92 5.50 9.94 21.28
CA ARG A 92 6.59 9.20 21.94
C ARG A 92 7.27 8.22 20.99
N LEU A 93 6.55 7.74 19.97
CA LEU A 93 7.03 6.83 18.93
C LEU A 93 7.47 7.58 17.66
N GLN A 94 8.09 8.76 17.80
CA GLN A 94 8.47 9.64 16.69
C GLN A 94 9.27 8.96 15.57
N THR A 95 10.01 7.91 15.90
CA THR A 95 10.80 7.12 14.94
C THR A 95 9.97 6.12 14.12
N VAL A 96 8.67 5.97 14.41
CA VAL A 96 7.78 4.93 13.87
C VAL A 96 6.52 5.51 13.25
N ARG A 97 6.53 6.79 12.83
CA ARG A 97 5.40 7.41 12.14
C ARG A 97 5.13 6.71 10.83
N GLY A 98 3.94 6.10 10.71
CA GLY A 98 3.43 5.56 9.46
C GLY A 98 2.69 6.63 8.65
N ALA A 99 2.50 6.40 7.37
CA ALA A 99 1.65 7.22 6.51
C ALA A 99 0.15 7.10 6.91
N GLY A 100 -0.20 6.12 7.73
CA GLY A 100 -1.57 5.81 8.15
C GLY A 100 -2.33 6.98 8.75
N CYS A 101 -1.67 7.87 9.51
CA CYS A 101 -2.31 9.06 10.07
C CYS A 101 -2.84 10.02 8.99
N ASN A 102 -2.08 10.23 7.91
CA ASN A 102 -2.52 11.05 6.79
C ASN A 102 -3.65 10.34 6.02
N ARG A 103 -3.51 9.03 5.78
CA ARG A 103 -4.53 8.23 5.12
C ARG A 103 -5.85 8.23 5.90
N ASN A 104 -5.80 8.17 7.24
CA ASN A 104 -6.99 8.31 8.08
C ASN A 104 -7.67 9.67 7.92
N ALA A 105 -6.89 10.75 7.88
CA ALA A 105 -7.46 12.07 7.59
C ALA A 105 -8.10 12.12 6.19
N GLY A 106 -7.46 11.51 5.20
CA GLY A 106 -8.02 11.37 3.84
C GLY A 106 -9.33 10.60 3.81
N LEU A 107 -9.40 9.44 4.48
CA LEU A 107 -10.64 8.66 4.59
C LEU A 107 -11.78 9.45 5.22
N LEU A 108 -11.50 10.21 6.29
CA LEU A 108 -12.51 11.05 6.94
C LEU A 108 -12.99 12.20 6.06
N LEU A 109 -12.07 12.86 5.34
CA LEU A 109 -12.40 14.00 4.47
C LEU A 109 -13.08 13.58 3.17
N CYS A 110 -12.95 12.31 2.79
CA CYS A 110 -13.57 11.71 1.61
C CYS A 110 -14.66 10.68 1.98
N ALA A 111 -15.12 10.67 3.23
CA ALA A 111 -16.18 9.75 3.64
C ALA A 111 -17.45 9.97 2.82
N GLY A 112 -18.01 8.90 2.26
CA GLY A 112 -19.16 8.94 1.37
C GLY A 112 -18.81 9.01 -0.13
N ASP A 113 -17.53 9.17 -0.48
CA ASP A 113 -17.04 9.30 -1.85
C ASP A 113 -16.14 8.11 -2.28
N ARG A 114 -15.70 8.17 -3.52
CA ARG A 114 -14.58 7.37 -4.02
C ARG A 114 -13.34 8.24 -4.09
N LEU A 115 -12.22 7.71 -3.65
CA LEU A 115 -10.97 8.45 -3.64
C LEU A 115 -9.86 7.71 -4.38
N VAL A 116 -8.95 8.46 -4.98
CA VAL A 116 -7.67 8.00 -5.48
C VAL A 116 -6.58 8.54 -4.56
N SER A 117 -5.70 7.67 -4.09
CA SER A 117 -4.56 8.02 -3.25
C SER A 117 -3.27 7.86 -4.04
N ILE A 118 -2.36 8.81 -3.88
CA ILE A 118 -0.99 8.74 -4.41
C ILE A 118 0.00 9.18 -3.34
N ASP A 119 1.12 8.46 -3.21
CA ASP A 119 2.18 8.84 -2.29
C ASP A 119 3.04 9.97 -2.88
N ASP A 120 3.60 10.84 -2.03
CA ASP A 120 4.37 12.02 -2.45
C ASP A 120 5.71 11.69 -3.12
N ASP A 121 6.18 10.44 -3.02
CA ASP A 121 7.35 9.91 -3.75
C ASP A 121 6.97 9.12 -5.02
N ALA A 122 5.71 9.14 -5.40
CA ALA A 122 5.24 8.65 -6.68
C ALA A 122 5.04 9.80 -7.67
N ARG A 123 5.21 9.54 -8.95
CA ARG A 123 4.91 10.48 -10.03
C ARG A 123 3.63 10.08 -10.72
N TYR A 124 2.78 11.06 -11.01
CA TYR A 124 1.58 10.85 -11.82
C TYR A 124 1.96 10.59 -13.29
N ALA A 125 2.77 9.57 -13.47
CA ALA A 125 3.24 9.08 -14.76
C ALA A 125 3.09 7.55 -14.76
N PHE A 126 2.29 7.07 -15.70
CA PHE A 126 1.88 5.67 -15.76
C PHE A 126 2.40 5.04 -17.02
N SER A 127 2.76 3.78 -16.88
CA SER A 127 3.20 2.96 -18.01
C SER A 127 2.78 1.52 -17.80
N GLN A 128 2.84 0.75 -18.87
CA GLN A 128 2.62 -0.70 -18.82
C GLN A 128 3.86 -1.40 -19.36
N ILE A 129 4.11 -2.63 -18.90
CA ILE A 129 5.19 -3.45 -19.45
C ILE A 129 4.88 -3.70 -20.92
N VAL A 130 5.88 -3.48 -21.79
CA VAL A 130 5.74 -3.76 -23.21
C VAL A 130 5.26 -5.21 -23.39
N GLN A 131 4.09 -5.35 -23.93
CA GLN A 131 3.49 -6.67 -24.15
C GLN A 131 4.22 -7.35 -25.31
N THR A 132 4.48 -8.63 -25.18
CA THR A 132 4.90 -9.45 -26.31
C THR A 132 3.78 -9.49 -27.35
N ALA A 133 4.11 -9.26 -28.61
CA ALA A 133 3.14 -9.24 -29.70
C ALA A 133 2.22 -10.47 -29.65
N GLY A 134 0.90 -10.24 -29.47
CA GLY A 134 -0.12 -11.29 -29.41
C GLY A 134 -0.80 -11.48 -28.05
N GLU A 135 -0.39 -10.78 -26.99
CA GLU A 135 -1.15 -10.76 -25.72
C GLU A 135 -2.30 -9.73 -25.81
N GLU A 136 -3.54 -10.22 -25.89
CA GLU A 136 -4.73 -9.36 -25.81
C GLU A 136 -4.92 -8.83 -24.37
N THR A 137 -5.32 -7.55 -24.26
CA THR A 137 -5.74 -6.97 -22.97
C THR A 137 -7.04 -7.64 -22.51
N LYS A 138 -6.96 -8.50 -21.52
CA LYS A 138 -8.14 -9.13 -20.94
C LYS A 138 -8.93 -8.11 -20.09
N PRO A 139 -10.27 -8.11 -20.16
CA PRO A 139 -11.08 -7.31 -19.24
C PRO A 139 -10.87 -7.75 -17.80
N LEU A 140 -11.24 -6.88 -16.84
CA LEU A 140 -11.18 -7.19 -15.43
C LEU A 140 -11.94 -8.49 -15.13
N HIS A 141 -11.26 -9.47 -14.58
CA HIS A 141 -11.81 -10.79 -14.26
C HIS A 141 -11.40 -11.22 -12.83
N TYR A 142 -12.17 -12.15 -12.25
CA TYR A 142 -11.86 -12.66 -10.92
C TYR A 142 -10.81 -13.78 -10.99
N THR A 143 -9.90 -13.75 -10.00
CA THR A 143 -8.97 -14.85 -9.69
C THR A 143 -8.78 -14.93 -8.17
N PRO A 144 -8.76 -16.13 -7.55
CA PRO A 144 -8.61 -16.26 -6.10
C PRO A 144 -7.26 -15.75 -5.61
N GLU A 145 -6.21 -15.85 -6.40
CA GLU A 145 -4.86 -15.39 -6.07
C GLU A 145 -4.37 -14.39 -7.09
N PRO A 146 -3.76 -13.26 -6.65
CA PRO A 146 -3.21 -12.29 -7.57
C PRO A 146 -1.94 -12.84 -8.20
N GLU A 147 -1.84 -12.71 -9.51
CA GLU A 147 -0.61 -12.93 -10.24
C GLU A 147 0.12 -11.60 -10.43
N PHE A 148 1.44 -11.60 -10.23
CA PHE A 148 2.30 -10.46 -10.49
C PHE A 148 3.47 -10.86 -11.38
N ARG A 149 3.75 -10.00 -12.36
CA ARG A 149 5.03 -10.02 -13.08
C ARG A 149 5.98 -9.08 -12.36
N GLU A 150 7.15 -9.55 -11.98
CA GLU A 150 8.19 -8.74 -11.37
C GLU A 150 9.44 -8.77 -12.25
N LEU A 151 9.82 -7.60 -12.79
CA LEU A 151 11.02 -7.43 -13.58
C LEU A 151 12.06 -6.70 -12.74
N HIS A 152 13.17 -7.39 -12.43
CA HIS A 152 14.29 -6.78 -11.72
C HIS A 152 15.23 -6.08 -12.70
N ILE A 153 15.51 -4.81 -12.41
CA ILE A 153 16.37 -3.98 -13.25
C ILE A 153 17.79 -4.11 -12.72
N THR A 154 18.65 -4.76 -13.50
CA THR A 154 20.04 -4.99 -13.14
C THR A 154 20.95 -3.88 -13.64
N GLY A 155 21.76 -3.29 -12.75
CA GLY A 155 22.78 -2.28 -13.04
C GLY A 155 22.41 -0.88 -12.58
N ALA A 156 23.37 -0.21 -11.91
CA ALA A 156 23.20 1.11 -11.31
C ALA A 156 23.19 2.26 -12.31
N VAL A 157 23.76 2.06 -13.49
CA VAL A 157 23.88 3.11 -14.51
C VAL A 157 22.65 3.07 -15.40
N ASP A 158 21.93 4.19 -15.47
CA ASP A 158 20.79 4.41 -16.38
C ASP A 158 19.54 3.54 -16.12
N SER A 159 19.20 3.35 -14.85
CA SER A 159 18.02 2.59 -14.42
C SER A 159 16.71 3.20 -14.94
N GLN A 160 16.64 4.53 -15.11
CA GLN A 160 15.49 5.22 -15.68
C GLN A 160 15.25 4.78 -17.12
N ARG A 161 16.28 4.87 -17.97
CA ARG A 161 16.20 4.48 -19.38
C ARG A 161 15.85 3.01 -19.56
N ARG A 162 16.24 2.16 -18.58
CA ARG A 162 15.84 0.73 -18.61
C ARG A 162 14.39 0.51 -18.28
N ILE A 163 13.83 1.26 -17.32
CA ILE A 163 12.40 1.25 -17.07
C ILE A 163 11.66 1.69 -18.34
N GLU A 164 12.08 2.79 -18.95
CA GLU A 164 11.50 3.32 -20.19
C GLU A 164 11.58 2.33 -21.34
N ASN A 165 12.66 1.56 -21.46
CA ASN A 165 12.80 0.53 -22.50
C ASN A 165 11.95 -0.73 -22.26
N LEU A 166 11.51 -0.96 -21.01
CA LEU A 166 10.68 -2.13 -20.63
C LEU A 166 9.21 -1.78 -20.52
N THR A 167 8.87 -0.50 -20.59
CA THR A 167 7.51 -0.02 -20.41
C THR A 167 7.15 0.96 -21.53
N GLU A 168 5.90 1.02 -21.88
CA GLU A 168 5.32 2.02 -22.76
C GLU A 168 4.36 2.94 -21.98
N PRO A 169 4.22 4.21 -22.36
CA PRO A 169 3.29 5.11 -21.69
C PRO A 169 1.85 4.57 -21.74
N LEU A 170 1.14 4.71 -20.64
CA LEU A 170 -0.29 4.44 -20.58
C LEU A 170 -1.04 5.61 -21.25
N ASN A 171 -1.82 5.33 -22.29
CA ASN A 171 -2.59 6.33 -23.02
C ASN A 171 -3.92 6.67 -22.33
N GLU A 172 -4.38 5.79 -21.44
CA GLU A 172 -5.63 5.97 -20.72
C GLU A 172 -5.42 6.72 -19.40
N ASP A 173 -6.50 7.32 -18.88
CA ASP A 173 -6.47 7.94 -17.57
C ASP A 173 -6.45 6.89 -16.45
N ALA A 174 -5.29 6.77 -15.81
CA ALA A 174 -5.03 5.77 -14.77
C ALA A 174 -5.97 5.90 -13.55
N ALA A 175 -6.33 7.14 -13.14
CA ALA A 175 -7.26 7.33 -12.04
C ALA A 175 -8.67 6.87 -12.41
N SER A 176 -9.13 7.20 -13.61
CA SER A 176 -10.42 6.73 -14.13
C SER A 176 -10.45 5.21 -14.25
N LEU A 177 -9.34 4.59 -14.68
CA LEU A 177 -9.24 3.13 -14.73
C LEU A 177 -9.39 2.50 -13.34
N LEU A 178 -8.69 3.01 -12.32
CA LEU A 178 -8.84 2.54 -10.94
C LEU A 178 -10.28 2.74 -10.44
N LEU A 179 -10.84 3.92 -10.61
CA LEU A 179 -12.19 4.26 -10.15
C LEU A 179 -13.26 3.41 -10.86
N SER A 180 -13.06 3.09 -12.15
CA SER A 180 -13.99 2.27 -12.92
C SER A 180 -14.07 0.82 -12.44
N CYS A 181 -13.06 0.34 -11.72
CA CYS A 181 -13.06 -0.99 -11.12
C CYS A 181 -13.90 -1.06 -9.86
N LEU A 182 -14.00 0.05 -9.12
CA LEU A 182 -14.72 0.09 -7.85
C LEU A 182 -16.21 -0.24 -8.04
N SER A 183 -16.74 -1.00 -7.10
CA SER A 183 -18.14 -1.48 -7.07
C SER A 183 -18.49 -2.52 -8.16
N LYS A 184 -17.56 -2.95 -9.03
CA LYS A 184 -17.80 -4.10 -9.90
C LYS A 184 -17.97 -5.36 -9.07
N GLN A 185 -18.87 -6.23 -9.50
CA GLN A 185 -19.22 -7.47 -8.80
C GLN A 185 -18.77 -8.69 -9.61
N PHE A 186 -18.32 -9.72 -8.91
CA PHE A 186 -17.89 -10.98 -9.49
C PHE A 186 -18.44 -12.14 -8.66
N GLU A 187 -18.83 -13.21 -9.32
CA GLU A 187 -19.08 -14.47 -8.64
C GLU A 187 -17.74 -15.10 -8.26
N THR A 188 -17.50 -15.27 -6.96
CA THR A 188 -16.25 -15.82 -6.41
C THR A 188 -16.35 -17.30 -6.08
N ALA A 189 -17.58 -17.79 -5.87
CA ALA A 189 -17.96 -19.19 -5.73
C ALA A 189 -19.46 -19.31 -6.07
N PRO A 190 -20.00 -20.50 -6.32
CA PRO A 190 -21.41 -20.67 -6.62
C PRO A 190 -22.33 -19.98 -5.61
N GLY A 191 -23.07 -18.98 -6.08
CA GLY A 191 -23.98 -18.16 -5.26
C GLY A 191 -23.29 -17.16 -4.30
N ARG A 192 -21.97 -17.01 -4.36
CA ARG A 192 -21.23 -16.04 -3.56
C ARG A 192 -20.67 -14.94 -4.47
N HIS A 193 -21.04 -13.70 -4.20
CA HIS A 193 -20.59 -12.54 -4.96
C HIS A 193 -19.65 -11.67 -4.13
N GLY A 194 -18.58 -11.18 -4.76
CA GLY A 194 -17.67 -10.20 -4.20
C GLY A 194 -17.72 -8.89 -4.98
N ARG A 195 -17.58 -7.77 -4.26
CA ARG A 195 -17.55 -6.41 -4.82
C ARG A 195 -16.15 -5.84 -4.72
N VAL A 196 -15.65 -5.24 -5.79
CA VAL A 196 -14.36 -4.52 -5.75
C VAL A 196 -14.51 -3.27 -4.87
N ARG A 197 -13.77 -3.24 -3.77
CA ARG A 197 -13.73 -2.13 -2.83
C ARG A 197 -12.44 -1.32 -2.91
N LEU A 198 -11.34 -1.99 -3.24
CA LEU A 198 -10.03 -1.41 -3.42
C LEU A 198 -9.51 -1.71 -4.82
N ALA A 199 -8.76 -0.78 -5.39
CA ALA A 199 -8.06 -1.01 -6.64
C ALA A 199 -6.65 -0.42 -6.54
N MET A 200 -5.66 -1.07 -7.17
CA MET A 200 -4.28 -0.59 -7.18
C MET A 200 -3.58 -0.83 -8.51
N SER A 201 -2.61 0.01 -8.79
CA SER A 201 -1.64 -0.20 -9.86
C SER A 201 -0.46 -1.04 -9.39
N GLY A 202 0.33 -1.51 -10.32
CA GLY A 202 1.70 -1.92 -10.05
C GLY A 202 2.63 -0.72 -9.77
N ILE A 203 3.91 -1.00 -9.59
CA ILE A 203 4.94 -0.01 -9.25
C ILE A 203 6.17 -0.25 -10.10
N ALA A 204 6.78 0.83 -10.59
CA ALA A 204 8.07 0.83 -11.24
C ALA A 204 9.04 1.77 -10.52
N GLY A 205 10.16 1.25 -10.05
CA GLY A 205 11.16 2.07 -9.35
C GLY A 205 11.86 1.33 -8.23
N ASN A 206 12.22 2.07 -7.19
CA ASN A 206 12.87 1.49 -6.03
C ASN A 206 11.97 0.48 -5.32
N ARG A 207 12.52 -0.68 -5.00
CA ARG A 207 11.80 -1.67 -4.21
C ARG A 207 11.53 -1.12 -2.82
N TRP A 208 10.29 -1.22 -2.38
CA TRP A 208 9.90 -0.92 -1.01
C TRP A 208 10.28 -2.03 -0.02
N TYR A 209 10.48 -3.25 -0.51
CA TYR A 209 10.86 -4.36 0.33
C TYR A 209 12.35 -4.69 0.15
N ASP A 210 13.14 -4.32 1.14
CA ASP A 210 14.54 -4.71 1.27
C ASP A 210 14.67 -6.19 1.66
N ARG A 211 13.90 -7.10 1.06
CA ARG A 211 13.96 -8.51 1.42
C ARG A 211 14.56 -9.32 0.31
N PRO A 212 15.85 -9.69 0.42
CA PRO A 212 16.44 -10.60 -0.56
C PRO A 212 15.73 -11.94 -0.63
N GLU A 213 15.11 -12.39 0.48
CA GLU A 213 14.27 -13.58 0.47
C GLU A 213 13.04 -13.43 -0.45
N ALA A 214 12.55 -12.24 -0.72
CA ALA A 214 11.49 -12.07 -1.72
C ALA A 214 11.93 -12.54 -3.10
N LEU A 215 13.22 -12.39 -3.45
CA LEU A 215 13.79 -12.96 -4.67
C LEU A 215 13.68 -14.48 -4.69
N PHE A 216 13.80 -15.14 -3.53
CA PHE A 216 13.65 -16.61 -3.43
C PHE A 216 12.20 -17.07 -3.56
N PHE A 217 11.22 -16.20 -3.29
CA PHE A 217 9.80 -16.55 -3.31
C PHE A 217 9.09 -16.19 -4.61
N ASN A 218 9.75 -15.47 -5.52
CA ASN A 218 9.20 -15.21 -6.85
C ASN A 218 9.14 -16.51 -7.66
N GLU A 219 8.08 -16.68 -8.41
CA GLU A 219 7.86 -17.81 -9.32
C GLU A 219 7.84 -17.33 -10.77
N GLY A 220 8.03 -18.26 -11.71
CA GLY A 220 7.93 -18.00 -13.13
C GLY A 220 9.25 -17.76 -13.87
N PRO A 221 9.17 -17.48 -15.20
CA PRO A 221 10.34 -17.45 -16.11
C PRO A 221 11.42 -16.45 -15.71
N LEU A 222 11.02 -15.34 -15.12
CA LEU A 222 11.96 -14.29 -14.69
C LEU A 222 12.86 -14.76 -13.55
N ARG A 223 12.32 -15.56 -12.63
CA ARG A 223 13.10 -16.16 -11.58
C ARG A 223 14.18 -17.05 -12.14
N GLU A 224 13.84 -17.93 -13.09
CA GLU A 224 14.82 -18.79 -13.75
C GLU A 224 15.91 -17.96 -14.40
N GLU A 225 15.58 -16.85 -15.03
CA GLU A 225 16.56 -15.95 -15.62
C GLU A 225 17.49 -15.30 -14.58
N ILE A 226 16.97 -14.87 -13.44
CA ILE A 226 17.76 -14.28 -12.35
C ILE A 226 18.70 -15.32 -11.74
N TYR A 227 18.22 -16.53 -11.48
CA TYR A 227 18.99 -17.59 -10.83
C TYR A 227 19.93 -18.35 -11.77
N ARG A 228 19.70 -18.31 -13.06
CA ARG A 228 20.54 -18.97 -14.07
C ARG A 228 22.01 -18.53 -13.99
N LYS A 229 22.30 -17.29 -13.53
CA LYS A 229 23.66 -16.75 -13.39
C LYS A 229 23.81 -15.98 -12.08
N ARG A 230 24.76 -16.41 -11.23
CA ARG A 230 25.10 -15.71 -9.98
C ARG A 230 25.25 -14.18 -10.15
N ARG A 231 25.89 -13.75 -11.25
CA ARG A 231 26.06 -12.30 -11.56
C ARG A 231 24.72 -11.58 -11.70
N ARG A 232 23.70 -12.21 -12.33
CA ARG A 232 22.37 -11.61 -12.49
C ARG A 232 21.67 -11.51 -11.14
N TYR A 233 21.73 -12.56 -10.33
CA TYR A 233 21.17 -12.53 -8.98
C TYR A 233 21.80 -11.42 -8.12
N LEU A 234 23.12 -11.30 -8.11
CA LEU A 234 23.80 -10.26 -7.36
C LEU A 234 23.42 -8.87 -7.86
N ALA A 235 23.36 -8.67 -9.16
CA ALA A 235 22.97 -7.39 -9.77
C ALA A 235 21.49 -7.05 -9.48
N ALA A 236 20.58 -8.00 -9.52
CA ALA A 236 19.18 -7.81 -9.14
C ALA A 236 19.04 -7.47 -7.66
N ARG A 237 19.81 -8.11 -6.79
CA ARG A 237 19.86 -7.81 -5.35
C ARG A 237 20.39 -6.41 -5.06
N GLU A 238 21.43 -5.98 -5.78
CA GLU A 238 22.11 -4.70 -5.55
C GLU A 238 21.38 -3.50 -6.16
N SER A 239 20.68 -3.69 -7.28
CA SER A 239 20.03 -2.57 -7.99
C SER A 239 18.90 -1.93 -7.19
N GLY A 240 18.22 -2.68 -6.34
CA GLY A 240 17.07 -2.19 -5.60
C GLY A 240 15.87 -1.76 -6.47
N LEU A 241 15.95 -1.89 -7.80
CA LEU A 241 14.93 -1.45 -8.75
C LEU A 241 14.15 -2.65 -9.29
N ALA A 242 12.83 -2.49 -9.37
CA ALA A 242 11.95 -3.48 -9.97
C ALA A 242 10.74 -2.82 -10.62
N ILE A 243 10.14 -3.54 -11.55
CA ILE A 243 8.79 -3.28 -12.05
C ILE A 243 7.93 -4.43 -11.54
N MET A 244 6.87 -4.13 -10.80
CA MET A 244 5.88 -5.10 -10.35
C MET A 244 4.52 -4.72 -10.90
N GLN A 245 3.92 -5.59 -11.68
CA GLN A 245 2.66 -5.34 -12.39
C GLN A 245 1.82 -6.62 -12.43
N ALA A 246 0.51 -6.50 -12.30
CA ALA A 246 -0.39 -7.59 -12.68
C ALA A 246 -0.31 -7.85 -14.19
N PRO A 247 -0.26 -9.11 -14.64
CA PRO A 247 -0.20 -9.41 -16.07
C PRO A 247 -1.47 -9.03 -16.83
N ALA A 248 -2.61 -9.01 -16.15
CA ALA A 248 -3.91 -8.59 -16.64
C ALA A 248 -4.70 -7.90 -15.53
N ALA A 249 -5.78 -7.21 -15.87
CA ALA A 249 -6.67 -6.63 -14.88
C ALA A 249 -7.38 -7.76 -14.12
N THR A 250 -7.11 -7.90 -12.82
CA THR A 250 -7.65 -8.97 -11.98
C THR A 250 -8.33 -8.42 -10.73
N ALA A 251 -9.43 -9.05 -10.32
CA ALA A 251 -10.07 -8.84 -9.03
C ALA A 251 -9.84 -10.09 -8.17
N THR A 252 -9.37 -9.93 -6.94
CA THR A 252 -9.01 -11.04 -6.05
C THR A 252 -9.54 -10.83 -4.65
N ASP A 253 -9.77 -11.92 -3.93
CA ASP A 253 -10.09 -11.92 -2.50
C ASP A 253 -8.84 -12.01 -1.60
N ALA A 254 -7.64 -12.04 -2.16
CA ALA A 254 -6.39 -11.91 -1.41
C ALA A 254 -6.25 -10.53 -0.74
N THR A 255 -5.35 -10.47 0.24
CA THR A 255 -5.14 -9.25 1.07
C THR A 255 -3.97 -8.39 0.61
N PHE A 256 -3.40 -8.66 -0.56
CA PHE A 256 -2.29 -7.84 -1.06
C PHE A 256 -2.81 -6.50 -1.57
N PHE A 257 -2.43 -5.44 -0.89
CA PHE A 257 -2.80 -4.07 -1.24
C PHE A 257 -1.65 -3.12 -0.92
N VAL A 258 -1.44 -2.15 -1.80
CA VAL A 258 -0.42 -1.12 -1.64
C VAL A 258 -1.00 0.23 -2.05
N THR A 259 -0.73 1.21 -1.25
CA THR A 259 -1.34 2.53 -1.37
C THR A 259 -0.57 3.52 -2.24
N CYS A 260 0.57 3.13 -2.81
CA CYS A 260 1.42 4.02 -3.61
C CYS A 260 0.64 4.75 -4.73
N PHE A 261 -0.22 4.01 -5.45
CA PHE A 261 -1.27 4.58 -6.30
C PHE A 261 -2.47 3.62 -6.29
N SER A 262 -3.54 4.05 -5.65
CA SER A 262 -4.68 3.18 -5.37
C SER A 262 -5.99 3.97 -5.33
N ALA A 263 -7.10 3.27 -5.54
CA ALA A 263 -8.44 3.81 -5.34
C ALA A 263 -9.19 3.02 -4.27
N MET A 264 -10.07 3.70 -3.54
CA MET A 264 -10.85 3.14 -2.45
C MET A 264 -12.30 3.62 -2.56
N ASP A 265 -13.24 2.70 -2.35
CA ASP A 265 -14.67 3.00 -2.26
C ASP A 265 -15.03 3.33 -0.81
N ALA A 266 -14.94 4.61 -0.44
CA ALA A 266 -15.28 5.10 0.89
C ALA A 266 -16.76 5.54 1.01
N LYS A 267 -17.63 5.09 0.11
CA LYS A 267 -19.09 5.25 0.24
C LYS A 267 -19.64 4.52 1.45
N ASP A 268 -19.02 3.40 1.78
CA ASP A 268 -19.22 2.72 3.05
C ASP A 268 -18.06 3.02 3.99
N ILE A 269 -18.24 2.75 5.28
CA ILE A 269 -17.21 2.96 6.30
C ILE A 269 -16.03 2.00 6.02
N LEU A 270 -14.84 2.57 5.82
CA LEU A 270 -13.60 1.80 5.76
C LEU A 270 -12.93 1.75 7.14
N PRO A 271 -12.23 0.65 7.47
CA PRO A 271 -11.44 0.61 8.70
C PRO A 271 -10.32 1.65 8.66
N PRO A 272 -9.84 2.13 9.81
CA PRO A 272 -8.70 3.04 9.83
C PRO A 272 -7.41 2.33 9.44
N PHE A 273 -6.50 3.05 8.82
CA PHE A 273 -5.10 2.63 8.69
C PHE A 273 -4.42 2.62 10.07
N PRO A 274 -3.51 1.68 10.35
CA PRO A 274 -2.69 1.76 11.55
C PRO A 274 -1.86 3.05 11.53
N PRO A 275 -1.96 3.88 12.57
CA PRO A 275 -1.32 5.20 12.59
C PRO A 275 0.19 5.14 12.83
N ALA A 276 0.73 3.97 13.16
CA ALA A 276 2.14 3.77 13.45
C ALA A 276 2.69 2.48 12.82
N GLY A 277 4.00 2.44 12.61
CA GLY A 277 4.70 1.27 12.10
C GLY A 277 4.78 1.21 10.56
N HIS A 278 5.47 0.18 10.08
CA HIS A 278 5.57 -0.14 8.65
C HIS A 278 4.53 -1.20 8.26
N ALA A 279 4.19 -1.28 6.99
CA ALA A 279 3.16 -2.17 6.43
C ALA A 279 1.74 -1.82 6.94
N ASP A 280 1.46 -0.54 7.03
CA ASP A 280 0.16 0.01 7.38
C ASP A 280 -0.92 -0.35 6.34
N ASP A 281 -0.57 -0.37 5.06
CA ASP A 281 -1.41 -0.83 3.97
C ASP A 281 -1.76 -2.33 4.06
N THR A 282 -0.79 -3.17 4.41
CA THR A 282 -1.02 -4.61 4.63
C THR A 282 -1.97 -4.86 5.80
N LEU A 283 -1.78 -4.15 6.93
CA LEU A 283 -2.66 -4.30 8.08
C LEU A 283 -4.05 -3.74 7.78
N PHE A 284 -4.13 -2.60 7.09
CA PHE A 284 -5.41 -2.04 6.63
C PHE A 284 -6.20 -3.04 5.77
N SER A 285 -5.57 -3.63 4.78
CA SER A 285 -6.24 -4.59 3.89
C SER A 285 -6.69 -5.87 4.62
N LEU A 286 -5.93 -6.32 5.62
CA LEU A 286 -6.33 -7.44 6.47
C LEU A 286 -7.56 -7.12 7.32
N VAL A 287 -7.59 -5.93 7.95
CA VAL A 287 -8.75 -5.47 8.72
C VAL A 287 -9.95 -5.25 7.80
N MET A 288 -9.71 -4.67 6.62
CA MET A 288 -10.74 -4.49 5.58
C MET A 288 -11.38 -5.83 5.19
N LYS A 289 -10.58 -6.87 4.92
CA LYS A 289 -11.11 -8.22 4.64
C LYS A 289 -11.84 -8.84 5.82
N GLY A 290 -11.44 -8.52 7.05
CA GLY A 290 -12.18 -8.91 8.25
C GLY A 290 -13.56 -8.25 8.35
N CYS A 291 -13.68 -6.99 7.91
CA CYS A 291 -14.94 -6.24 7.88
C CYS A 291 -15.83 -6.58 6.67
N TYR A 292 -15.20 -6.88 5.54
CA TYR A 292 -15.84 -7.14 4.25
C TYR A 292 -15.27 -8.44 3.63
N PRO A 293 -15.59 -9.61 4.17
CA PRO A 293 -14.93 -10.87 3.79
C PRO A 293 -15.12 -11.25 2.33
N ASN A 294 -16.20 -10.81 1.71
CA ASN A 294 -16.51 -11.08 0.30
C ASN A 294 -15.96 -10.01 -0.65
N ASP A 295 -15.50 -8.85 -0.15
CA ASP A 295 -15.05 -7.78 -1.01
C ASP A 295 -13.68 -8.07 -1.60
N LEU A 296 -13.44 -7.50 -2.78
CA LEU A 296 -12.31 -7.79 -3.66
C LEU A 296 -11.36 -6.59 -3.77
N ILE A 297 -10.11 -6.90 -4.07
CA ILE A 297 -9.09 -5.93 -4.45
C ILE A 297 -8.80 -6.11 -5.95
N ALA A 298 -8.89 -5.03 -6.73
CA ALA A 298 -8.50 -5.06 -8.14
C ALA A 298 -7.02 -4.69 -8.29
N HIS A 299 -6.30 -5.46 -9.10
CA HIS A 299 -4.94 -5.20 -9.53
C HIS A 299 -4.92 -4.90 -11.02
N LEU A 300 -4.40 -3.74 -11.40
CA LEU A 300 -4.42 -3.28 -12.79
C LEU A 300 -3.08 -3.47 -13.48
N PRO A 301 -3.07 -3.76 -14.79
CA PRO A 301 -1.88 -4.08 -15.56
C PRO A 301 -1.11 -2.83 -16.02
N PHE A 302 -0.92 -1.88 -15.14
CA PHE A 302 -0.05 -0.74 -15.34
C PHE A 302 0.70 -0.38 -14.07
N VAL A 303 1.73 0.41 -14.16
CA VAL A 303 2.59 0.81 -13.06
C VAL A 303 2.62 2.31 -12.90
N VAL A 304 2.71 2.75 -11.64
CA VAL A 304 3.09 4.11 -11.28
C VAL A 304 4.59 4.17 -11.06
N ARG A 305 5.22 5.26 -11.41
CA ARG A 305 6.64 5.49 -11.12
C ARG A 305 6.82 5.91 -9.67
N HIS A 306 7.65 5.17 -8.95
CA HIS A 306 7.92 5.37 -7.55
C HIS A 306 9.42 5.66 -7.33
N ASP A 307 9.73 6.89 -6.93
CA ASP A 307 11.10 7.38 -6.76
C ASP A 307 11.40 7.61 -5.27
N LEU A 308 11.96 6.63 -4.60
CA LEU A 308 12.41 6.74 -3.19
C LEU A 308 13.78 7.44 -3.02
N GLY A 309 14.27 8.15 -4.06
CA GLY A 309 15.62 8.67 -4.07
C GLY A 309 16.68 7.59 -4.35
N PRO A 310 17.94 7.80 -4.01
CA PRO A 310 18.99 6.84 -4.31
C PRO A 310 18.72 5.48 -3.65
N PRO A 311 19.03 4.36 -4.34
CA PRO A 311 18.83 3.02 -3.82
C PRO A 311 19.48 2.89 -2.44
N ARG A 312 18.71 2.45 -1.45
CA ARG A 312 19.26 2.21 -0.11
C ARG A 312 20.09 0.94 -0.13
N PRO A 313 21.37 0.98 0.23
CA PRO A 313 22.20 -0.22 0.26
C PRO A 313 21.59 -1.25 1.21
N VAL A 314 21.41 -2.47 0.72
CA VAL A 314 20.96 -3.60 1.56
C VAL A 314 22.07 -3.91 2.55
N ARG A 315 21.92 -3.52 3.79
CA ARG A 315 22.88 -3.83 4.86
C ARG A 315 22.59 -5.22 5.43
N LYS A 316 23.65 -5.96 5.78
CA LYS A 316 23.51 -7.32 6.40
C LYS A 316 22.62 -7.29 7.65
N GLU A 317 22.68 -6.20 8.42
CA GLU A 317 21.86 -6.00 9.62
C GLU A 317 20.35 -5.94 9.31
N HIS A 318 19.96 -5.56 8.08
CA HIS A 318 18.56 -5.54 7.68
C HIS A 318 17.97 -6.96 7.60
N PHE A 319 18.76 -7.99 7.30
CA PHE A 319 18.32 -9.38 7.34
C PHE A 319 17.89 -9.81 8.74
N TYR A 320 18.60 -9.36 9.76
CA TYR A 320 18.37 -9.78 11.14
C TYR A 320 17.34 -8.91 11.86
N ARG A 321 17.21 -7.62 11.49
CA ARG A 321 16.34 -6.66 12.17
C ARG A 321 14.92 -6.56 11.61
N LYS A 322 14.71 -6.83 10.33
CA LYS A 322 13.41 -6.64 9.67
C LYS A 322 12.50 -7.89 9.64
N GLY A 323 12.83 -8.93 10.38
CA GLY A 323 12.09 -10.19 10.32
C GLY A 323 10.59 -10.08 10.59
N VAL A 324 10.19 -9.26 11.59
CA VAL A 324 8.78 -9.09 11.98
C VAL A 324 8.55 -7.66 12.44
N THR A 325 7.71 -6.91 11.72
CA THR A 325 7.27 -5.59 12.16
C THR A 325 6.06 -5.72 13.09
N PHE A 326 5.83 -4.72 13.95
CA PHE A 326 4.64 -4.66 14.81
C PHE A 326 3.34 -4.87 14.00
N ASN A 327 3.17 -4.18 12.88
CA ASN A 327 1.97 -4.32 12.05
C ASN A 327 1.82 -5.71 11.42
N LEU A 328 2.91 -6.36 11.01
CA LEU A 328 2.85 -7.74 10.52
C LEU A 328 2.45 -8.73 11.60
N MET A 329 2.92 -8.51 12.82
CA MET A 329 2.54 -9.33 13.99
C MET A 329 1.08 -9.11 14.36
N THR A 330 0.66 -7.85 14.47
CA THR A 330 -0.74 -7.49 14.73
C THR A 330 -1.66 -8.09 13.66
N GLY A 331 -1.26 -8.01 12.38
CA GLY A 331 -1.98 -8.62 11.27
C GLY A 331 -2.07 -10.15 11.36
N ALA A 332 -1.00 -10.83 11.79
CA ALA A 332 -1.02 -12.26 12.01
C ALA A 332 -1.95 -12.66 13.16
N LEU A 333 -1.90 -11.92 14.28
CA LEU A 333 -2.78 -12.13 15.43
C LEU A 333 -4.26 -11.85 15.08
N ILE A 334 -4.53 -10.80 14.29
CA ILE A 334 -5.88 -10.53 13.77
C ILE A 334 -6.35 -11.68 12.89
N ARG A 335 -5.52 -12.20 12.02
CA ARG A 335 -5.85 -13.30 11.09
C ARG A 335 -6.13 -14.61 11.84
N GLU A 336 -5.30 -14.97 12.80
CA GLU A 336 -5.52 -16.16 13.65
C GLU A 336 -6.79 -16.04 14.47
N ALA A 337 -7.07 -14.79 14.86
CA ALA A 337 -8.29 -14.45 15.54
C ALA A 337 -9.51 -14.32 14.62
N SER A 338 -9.34 -14.24 13.30
CA SER A 338 -10.37 -13.96 12.28
C SER A 338 -11.13 -15.19 11.78
N ALA A 339 -11.12 -16.30 12.52
CA ALA A 339 -12.34 -17.13 12.53
C ALA A 339 -13.51 -16.31 13.13
N VAL A 340 -13.67 -15.07 12.63
CA VAL A 340 -14.80 -14.19 13.00
C VAL A 340 -16.04 -14.82 12.39
N PRO A 341 -17.09 -15.06 13.16
CA PRO A 341 -18.40 -15.39 12.58
C PRO A 341 -18.70 -14.35 11.51
N GLN A 342 -19.03 -14.78 10.30
CA GLN A 342 -19.41 -13.88 9.22
C GLN A 342 -20.62 -13.08 9.72
N THR A 343 -20.42 -11.83 10.02
CA THR A 343 -21.50 -10.89 10.30
C THR A 343 -21.69 -10.08 9.03
N ASP A 344 -22.92 -9.97 8.57
CA ASP A 344 -23.24 -9.18 7.36
C ASP A 344 -23.06 -7.66 7.59
N ALA A 345 -22.78 -7.25 8.82
CA ALA A 345 -22.60 -5.87 9.22
C ALA A 345 -21.12 -5.54 9.48
N ALA A 346 -20.52 -4.73 8.62
CA ALA A 346 -19.11 -4.32 8.69
C ALA A 346 -18.75 -3.60 10.01
N ASP A 347 -19.67 -2.82 10.58
CA ASP A 347 -19.47 -2.16 11.87
C ASP A 347 -19.38 -3.16 13.04
N ALA A 348 -20.14 -4.25 13.01
CA ALA A 348 -20.06 -5.32 13.99
C ALA A 348 -18.73 -6.07 13.89
N ALA A 349 -18.25 -6.33 12.66
CA ALA A 349 -16.95 -6.92 12.42
C ALA A 349 -15.81 -6.01 12.90
N MET A 350 -15.86 -4.71 12.61
CA MET A 350 -14.90 -3.73 13.12
C MET A 350 -14.84 -3.69 14.65
N ARG A 351 -16.00 -3.67 15.32
CA ARG A 351 -16.07 -3.72 16.80
C ARG A 351 -15.45 -5.00 17.35
N LEU A 352 -15.66 -6.13 16.68
CA LEU A 352 -15.09 -7.40 17.10
C LEU A 352 -13.56 -7.40 16.97
N ILE A 353 -13.04 -6.91 15.84
CA ILE A 353 -11.59 -6.72 15.63
C ILE A 353 -11.03 -5.76 16.69
N GLY A 354 -11.71 -4.63 16.94
CA GLY A 354 -11.32 -3.67 17.96
C GLY A 354 -11.24 -4.28 19.36
N ARG A 355 -12.26 -5.04 19.80
CA ARG A 355 -12.23 -5.77 21.07
C ARG A 355 -11.08 -6.78 21.16
N ARG A 356 -10.71 -7.39 20.06
CA ARG A 356 -9.53 -8.28 20.01
C ARG A 356 -8.23 -7.53 20.17
N MET A 357 -8.08 -6.40 19.48
CA MET A 357 -6.91 -5.53 19.65
C MET A 357 -6.79 -5.03 21.11
N GLN A 358 -7.93 -4.71 21.77
CA GLN A 358 -7.94 -4.36 23.17
C GLN A 358 -7.42 -5.50 24.06
N ARG A 359 -7.88 -6.74 23.85
CA ARG A 359 -7.36 -7.90 24.60
C ARG A 359 -5.86 -8.11 24.38
N LEU A 360 -5.37 -7.91 23.16
CA LEU A 360 -3.93 -7.96 22.88
C LEU A 360 -3.14 -6.87 23.62
N ALA A 361 -3.75 -5.69 23.81
CA ALA A 361 -3.15 -4.59 24.55
C ALA A 361 -3.17 -4.81 26.08
N GLU A 362 -4.01 -5.73 26.59
CA GLU A 362 -4.12 -6.12 27.99
C GLU A 362 -3.11 -7.21 28.39
N LEU A 363 -2.43 -7.83 27.41
CA LEU A 363 -1.39 -8.84 27.68
C LEU A 363 -0.24 -8.23 28.47
N SER A 364 0.29 -8.99 29.41
CA SER A 364 1.56 -8.65 30.05
C SER A 364 2.70 -8.60 29.03
N HIS A 365 3.80 -7.98 29.39
CA HIS A 365 4.98 -7.90 28.53
C HIS A 365 5.52 -9.31 28.17
N GLU A 366 5.51 -10.22 29.12
CA GLU A 366 5.93 -11.60 28.95
C GLU A 366 5.01 -12.35 27.98
N GLU A 367 3.71 -12.30 28.16
CA GLU A 367 2.72 -12.92 27.28
C GLU A 367 2.80 -12.36 25.85
N TRP A 368 3.02 -11.05 25.72
CA TRP A 368 3.22 -10.41 24.41
C TRP A 368 4.48 -10.93 23.72
N ILE A 369 5.61 -11.03 24.44
CA ILE A 369 6.86 -11.57 23.89
C ILE A 369 6.68 -13.02 23.48
N GLU A 370 6.01 -13.85 24.27
CA GLU A 370 5.74 -15.26 23.97
C GLU A 370 4.94 -15.39 22.67
N GLN A 371 3.85 -14.66 22.52
CA GLN A 371 3.07 -14.65 21.27
C GLN A 371 3.89 -14.17 20.08
N CYS A 372 4.70 -13.15 20.25
CA CYS A 372 5.62 -12.66 19.23
C CYS A 372 6.61 -13.74 18.81
N HIS A 373 7.18 -14.45 19.77
CA HIS A 373 8.12 -15.53 19.55
C HIS A 373 7.46 -16.68 18.77
N ASP A 374 6.29 -17.11 19.18
CA ASP A 374 5.53 -18.17 18.52
C ASP A 374 5.19 -17.83 17.07
N LEU A 375 4.72 -16.63 16.81
CA LEU A 375 4.45 -16.15 15.45
C LEU A 375 5.72 -16.15 14.59
N ARG A 376 6.83 -15.71 15.19
CA ARG A 376 8.12 -15.70 14.51
C ARG A 376 8.58 -17.11 14.17
N MET A 377 8.49 -18.05 15.10
CA MET A 377 8.88 -19.44 14.91
C MET A 377 8.03 -20.13 13.84
N ARG A 378 6.70 -19.95 13.88
CA ARG A 378 5.79 -20.47 12.82
C ARG A 378 6.12 -19.88 11.45
N ARG A 379 6.50 -18.61 11.38
CA ARG A 379 6.92 -17.98 10.11
C ARG A 379 8.25 -18.56 9.60
N ILE A 380 9.22 -18.74 10.49
CA ILE A 380 10.50 -19.36 10.15
C ILE A 380 10.27 -20.78 9.62
N ALA A 381 9.46 -21.60 10.31
CA ALA A 381 9.13 -22.94 9.89
C ALA A 381 8.51 -22.97 8.48
N ARG A 382 7.49 -22.14 8.22
CA ARG A 382 6.90 -22.01 6.87
C ARG A 382 7.90 -21.57 5.80
N THR A 383 8.85 -20.70 6.17
CA THR A 383 9.91 -20.26 5.25
C THR A 383 10.85 -21.42 4.92
N ILE A 384 11.24 -22.20 5.92
CA ILE A 384 12.10 -23.39 5.73
C ILE A 384 11.38 -24.42 4.86
N GLU A 385 10.13 -24.78 5.18
CA GLU A 385 9.33 -25.70 4.37
C GLU A 385 9.17 -25.22 2.91
N GLY A 386 9.00 -23.91 2.71
CA GLY A 386 8.95 -23.32 1.38
C GLY A 386 10.27 -23.42 0.63
N LEU A 387 11.40 -23.27 1.32
CA LEU A 387 12.73 -23.44 0.74
C LEU A 387 13.03 -24.90 0.44
N GLU A 388 12.69 -25.83 1.33
CA GLU A 388 12.88 -27.28 1.16
C GLU A 388 12.11 -27.79 -0.07
N ARG A 389 10.80 -27.48 -0.16
CA ARG A 389 9.98 -27.83 -1.35
C ARG A 389 10.57 -27.28 -2.66
N ARG A 390 11.31 -26.19 -2.61
CA ARG A 390 11.94 -25.60 -3.80
C ARG A 390 13.27 -26.26 -4.13
N LEU A 391 14.06 -26.60 -3.12
CA LEU A 391 15.28 -27.36 -3.32
C LEU A 391 14.98 -28.74 -3.92
N GLU A 392 13.91 -29.40 -3.48
CA GLU A 392 13.44 -30.67 -4.08
C GLU A 392 13.17 -30.52 -5.57
N ARG A 393 12.44 -29.47 -5.98
CA ARG A 393 12.17 -29.17 -7.41
C ARG A 393 13.41 -28.82 -8.22
N TYR A 394 14.52 -28.41 -7.59
CA TYR A 394 15.78 -28.11 -8.30
C TYR A 394 16.72 -29.29 -8.37
N ASN A 395 16.52 -30.31 -7.55
CA ASN A 395 17.30 -31.54 -7.56
C ASN A 395 16.70 -32.60 -8.51
N GLU A 396 15.48 -32.37 -9.01
CA GLU A 396 14.87 -33.14 -10.11
C GLU A 396 15.23 -32.52 -11.49
#